data_64b638b3c9de3f07f23f3a56b78f31aa
#
_entry.id   64b638b3c9de3f07f23f3a56b78f31aa
#
_cell.length_a   1.000
_cell.length_b   1.000
_cell.length_c   1.000
_cell.angle_alpha   90.00
_cell.angle_beta   90.00
_cell.angle_gamma   90.00
#
_symmetry.space_group_name_H-M   'P 1'
#
loop_
_entity.id
_entity.type
_entity.pdbx_description
1 polymer ?
#
loop_
_entity_poly.entity_id
_entity_poly.type
_entity_poly.pdbx_seq_one_letter_code
_entity_poly.pdbx_strand_id
1 'polypeptide(L)'
;MSQQVIIFDTTLRDGEQALQASLSVKEKLQIALALERMGVDVMEVGFPVSSPGDFESVQTIARTIKNSRVCALARCVEKDIDVAAESLKVAEAFRIHTFIATSPMHIATKLRSTCLLYTSDAADDTPC
;
A
#
# COMPACT_ATOMS: atom_id res chain seq x y z
N MET A 1 23.95 5.59 -20.69
CA MET A 1 23.05 5.72 -19.53
C MET A 1 22.51 4.38 -19.13
N SER A 2 22.71 4.04 -17.90
CA SER A 2 22.17 2.79 -17.36
C SER A 2 20.70 2.99 -16.99
N GLN A 3 19.90 1.98 -17.24
CA GLN A 3 18.52 1.97 -16.78
C GLN A 3 18.48 1.52 -15.34
N GLN A 4 17.75 2.23 -14.52
CA GLN A 4 17.57 1.88 -13.12
C GLN A 4 16.36 0.97 -12.98
N VAL A 5 16.56 -0.19 -12.34
CA VAL A 5 15.48 -1.11 -12.01
C VAL A 5 15.07 -0.88 -10.56
N ILE A 6 13.79 -0.68 -10.33
CA ILE A 6 13.24 -0.49 -8.99
C ILE A 6 12.56 -1.79 -8.57
N ILE A 7 13.01 -2.35 -7.45
CA ILE A 7 12.44 -3.57 -6.89
C ILE A 7 11.31 -3.19 -5.93
N PHE A 8 10.11 -3.64 -6.26
CA PHE A 8 8.90 -3.41 -5.46
C PHE A 8 8.47 -4.76 -4.86
N ASP A 9 8.50 -4.86 -3.55
CA ASP A 9 8.19 -6.10 -2.83
C ASP A 9 6.83 -5.99 -2.15
N THR A 10 6.01 -7.03 -2.27
CA THR A 10 4.66 -7.09 -1.69
C THR A 10 4.50 -8.22 -0.69
N THR A 11 5.59 -8.78 -0.19
CA THR A 11 5.54 -9.93 0.73
C THR A 11 4.66 -9.66 1.95
N LEU A 12 4.80 -8.50 2.56
CA LEU A 12 4.10 -8.17 3.81
C LEU A 12 2.65 -7.72 3.60
N ARG A 13 2.22 -7.53 2.37
CA ARG A 13 0.81 -7.23 2.09
C ARG A 13 0.18 -8.39 1.34
N ASP A 14 0.62 -8.63 0.11
CA ASP A 14 0.03 -9.65 -0.75
C ASP A 14 0.43 -11.07 -0.31
N GLY A 15 1.69 -11.25 0.06
CA GLY A 15 2.17 -12.54 0.53
C GLY A 15 1.49 -13.00 1.80
N GLU A 16 1.27 -12.11 2.75
CA GLU A 16 0.55 -12.42 3.98
C GLU A 16 -0.90 -12.83 3.69
N GLN A 17 -1.57 -12.10 2.80
CA GLN A 17 -2.93 -12.43 2.39
C GLN A 17 -3.02 -13.79 1.71
N ALA A 18 -2.09 -14.07 0.81
CA ALA A 18 -2.08 -15.32 0.05
C ALA A 18 -1.92 -16.54 0.95
N LEU A 19 -1.14 -16.43 2.01
CA LEU A 19 -0.89 -17.51 2.94
C LEU A 19 -1.95 -17.61 4.04
N GLN A 20 -2.85 -16.64 4.09
CA GLN A 20 -3.84 -16.53 5.17
C GLN A 20 -3.19 -16.60 6.55
N ALA A 21 -1.94 -16.17 6.61
CA ALA A 21 -1.17 -16.18 7.86
C ALA A 21 -1.40 -14.87 8.60
N SER A 22 -1.45 -14.97 9.93
CA SER A 22 -1.55 -13.81 10.79
C SER A 22 -0.20 -13.61 11.48
N LEU A 23 0.57 -12.66 10.99
CA LEU A 23 1.87 -12.35 11.56
C LEU A 23 1.74 -11.25 12.60
N SER A 24 2.52 -11.35 13.67
CA SER A 24 2.58 -10.29 14.67
C SER A 24 3.32 -9.08 14.12
N VAL A 25 3.15 -7.92 14.75
CA VAL A 25 3.87 -6.71 14.38
C VAL A 25 5.38 -6.94 14.42
N LYS A 26 5.85 -7.65 15.44
CA LYS A 26 7.26 -7.95 15.61
C LYS A 26 7.80 -8.82 14.48
N GLU A 27 7.04 -9.83 14.07
CA GLU A 27 7.43 -10.71 12.97
C GLU A 27 7.47 -9.95 11.66
N LYS A 28 6.48 -9.11 11.40
CA LYS A 28 6.44 -8.27 10.20
C LYS A 28 7.62 -7.31 10.15
N LEU A 29 7.97 -6.74 11.31
CA LEU A 29 9.10 -5.83 11.38
C LEU A 29 10.41 -6.55 11.05
N GLN A 30 10.60 -7.78 11.53
CA GLN A 30 11.80 -8.55 11.22
C GLN A 30 11.90 -8.87 9.73
N ILE A 31 10.78 -9.21 9.10
CA ILE A 31 10.75 -9.44 7.65
C ILE A 31 11.09 -8.15 6.90
N ALA A 32 10.53 -7.03 7.33
CA ALA A 32 10.81 -5.73 6.70
C ALA A 32 12.28 -5.37 6.78
N LEU A 33 12.91 -5.61 7.93
CA LEU A 33 14.33 -5.36 8.10
C LEU A 33 15.18 -6.26 7.20
N ALA A 34 14.78 -7.51 7.02
CA ALA A 34 15.45 -8.42 6.10
C ALA A 34 15.33 -7.95 4.65
N LEU A 35 14.15 -7.49 4.25
CA LEU A 35 13.95 -6.94 2.91
C LEU A 35 14.80 -5.70 2.68
N GLU A 36 14.91 -4.85 3.68
CA GLU A 36 15.75 -3.66 3.61
C GLU A 36 17.22 -4.04 3.40
N ARG A 37 17.70 -5.05 4.13
CA ARG A 37 19.07 -5.54 3.98
C ARG A 37 19.33 -6.16 2.61
N MET A 38 18.30 -6.73 2.00
CA MET A 38 18.40 -7.28 0.65
C MET A 38 18.47 -6.21 -0.44
N GLY A 39 18.21 -4.96 -0.09
CA GLY A 39 18.27 -3.87 -1.04
C GLY A 39 16.97 -3.61 -1.81
N VAL A 40 15.85 -4.03 -1.28
CA VAL A 40 14.55 -3.73 -1.87
C VAL A 40 14.33 -2.22 -1.88
N ASP A 41 13.90 -1.67 -2.99
CA ASP A 41 13.69 -0.22 -3.12
C ASP A 41 12.40 0.24 -2.47
N VAL A 42 11.32 -0.50 -2.68
CA VAL A 42 10.02 -0.17 -2.12
C VAL A 42 9.41 -1.46 -1.56
N MET A 43 8.93 -1.41 -0.33
CA MET A 43 8.21 -2.54 0.26
C MET A 43 6.78 -2.13 0.62
N GLU A 44 5.81 -2.88 0.12
CA GLU A 44 4.41 -2.69 0.47
C GLU A 44 4.10 -3.55 1.70
N VAL A 45 3.75 -2.89 2.81
CA VAL A 45 3.77 -3.55 4.09
C VAL A 45 2.41 -3.76 4.73
N GLY A 46 1.36 -3.26 4.11
CA GLY A 46 0.02 -3.51 4.65
C GLY A 46 -1.06 -2.66 4.05
N PHE A 47 -2.25 -2.83 4.58
CA PHE A 47 -3.45 -2.11 4.20
C PHE A 47 -4.02 -1.43 5.47
N PRO A 48 -3.57 -0.22 5.80
CA PRO A 48 -3.84 0.38 7.10
C PRO A 48 -5.32 0.52 7.47
N VAL A 49 -6.19 0.74 6.49
CA VAL A 49 -7.61 0.91 6.78
C VAL A 49 -8.29 -0.42 7.13
N SER A 50 -7.67 -1.54 6.81
CA SER A 50 -8.31 -2.85 7.00
C SER A 50 -8.52 -3.21 8.47
N SER A 51 -7.62 -2.80 9.35
CA SER A 51 -7.73 -3.05 10.78
C SER A 51 -6.78 -2.15 11.58
N PRO A 52 -7.06 -1.94 12.89
CA PRO A 52 -6.11 -1.22 13.76
C PRO A 52 -4.75 -1.92 13.85
N GLY A 53 -4.74 -3.26 13.81
CA GLY A 53 -3.49 -4.02 13.83
C GLY A 53 -2.65 -3.75 12.59
N ASP A 54 -3.27 -3.66 11.43
CA ASP A 54 -2.58 -3.35 10.19
C ASP A 54 -2.03 -1.92 10.22
N PHE A 55 -2.80 -0.99 10.73
CA PHE A 55 -2.34 0.39 10.90
C PHE A 55 -1.10 0.44 11.78
N GLU A 56 -1.12 -0.24 12.91
CA GLU A 56 0.00 -0.29 13.84
C GLU A 56 1.24 -0.92 13.20
N SER A 57 1.06 -2.01 12.48
CA SER A 57 2.16 -2.68 11.79
C SER A 57 2.81 -1.77 10.77
N VAL A 58 2.02 -1.12 9.94
CA VAL A 58 2.54 -0.21 8.91
C VAL A 58 3.28 0.96 9.57
N GLN A 59 2.71 1.53 10.61
CA GLN A 59 3.32 2.66 11.31
C GLN A 59 4.66 2.26 11.95
N THR A 60 4.72 1.11 12.58
CA THR A 60 5.95 0.60 13.22
C THR A 60 7.05 0.38 12.19
N ILE A 61 6.71 -0.24 11.07
CA ILE A 61 7.66 -0.47 9.99
C ILE A 61 8.12 0.85 9.38
N ALA A 62 7.18 1.77 9.16
CA ALA A 62 7.51 3.08 8.59
C ALA A 62 8.47 3.86 9.48
N ARG A 63 8.31 3.74 10.80
CA ARG A 63 9.20 4.41 11.76
C ARG A 63 10.59 3.82 11.76
N THR A 64 10.72 2.53 11.48
CA THR A 64 11.98 1.79 11.65
C THR A 64 12.81 1.74 10.38
N ILE A 65 12.17 1.57 9.21
CA ILE A 65 12.87 1.41 7.93
C ILE A 65 13.41 2.75 7.45
N LYS A 66 14.69 2.79 7.06
CA LYS A 66 15.38 4.01 6.64
C LYS A 66 15.92 3.96 5.21
N ASN A 67 16.31 2.79 4.74
CA ASN A 67 17.01 2.65 3.46
C ASN A 67 16.11 2.15 2.33
N SER A 68 14.85 1.89 2.63
CA SER A 68 13.84 1.53 1.63
C SER A 68 12.65 2.46 1.78
N ARG A 69 11.89 2.60 0.71
CA ARG A 69 10.64 3.35 0.76
C ARG A 69 9.54 2.42 1.24
N VAL A 70 8.79 2.85 2.23
CA VAL A 70 7.67 2.08 2.78
C VAL A 70 6.39 2.45 2.05
N CYS A 71 5.64 1.45 1.63
CA CYS A 71 4.43 1.63 0.86
C CYS A 71 3.24 0.97 1.58
N ALA A 72 2.09 1.58 1.48
CA ALA A 72 0.84 1.01 1.98
C ALA A 72 -0.21 1.03 0.91
N LEU A 73 -1.10 0.04 0.96
CA LEU A 73 -2.21 -0.06 0.02
C LEU A 73 -3.39 0.78 0.51
N ALA A 74 -4.07 1.43 -0.41
CA ALA A 74 -5.29 2.16 -0.13
C ALA A 74 -6.20 2.08 -1.35
N ARG A 75 -7.49 1.91 -1.12
CA ARG A 75 -8.45 2.07 -2.22
C ARG A 75 -8.49 3.55 -2.59
N CYS A 76 -8.95 3.85 -3.79
CA CYS A 76 -8.99 5.23 -4.26
C CYS A 76 -10.20 5.96 -3.68
N VAL A 77 -10.28 6.00 -2.36
CA VAL A 77 -11.28 6.76 -1.61
C VAL A 77 -10.56 7.58 -0.55
N GLU A 78 -11.08 8.74 -0.26
CA GLU A 78 -10.41 9.71 0.60
C GLU A 78 -10.06 9.14 1.98
N LYS A 79 -10.99 8.42 2.59
CA LYS A 79 -10.78 7.82 3.91
C LYS A 79 -9.57 6.88 3.94
N ASP A 80 -9.47 6.00 2.94
CA ASP A 80 -8.38 5.02 2.87
C ASP A 80 -7.04 5.72 2.72
N ILE A 81 -6.99 6.73 1.85
CA ILE A 81 -5.77 7.48 1.58
C ILE A 81 -5.34 8.26 2.81
N ASP A 82 -6.28 8.87 3.52
CA ASP A 82 -5.98 9.60 4.75
C ASP A 82 -5.43 8.67 5.83
N VAL A 83 -6.01 7.49 6.00
CA VAL A 83 -5.54 6.52 6.97
C VAL A 83 -4.15 6.02 6.59
N ALA A 84 -3.91 5.74 5.32
CA ALA A 84 -2.59 5.32 4.86
C ALA A 84 -1.55 6.41 5.08
N ALA A 85 -1.88 7.65 4.75
CA ALA A 85 -0.98 8.77 4.97
C ALA A 85 -0.65 8.95 6.45
N GLU A 86 -1.63 8.80 7.31
CA GLU A 86 -1.43 8.92 8.76
C GLU A 86 -0.47 7.84 9.28
N SER A 87 -0.61 6.61 8.80
CA SER A 87 0.27 5.53 9.21
C SER A 87 1.70 5.70 8.69
N LEU A 88 1.86 6.34 7.53
CA LEU A 88 3.15 6.46 6.86
C LEU A 88 3.91 7.76 7.17
N LYS A 89 3.25 8.73 7.79
CA LYS A 89 3.86 10.06 7.99
C LYS A 89 5.13 10.04 8.82
N VAL A 90 5.36 8.97 9.58
CA VAL A 90 6.57 8.82 10.39
C VAL A 90 7.75 8.27 9.59
N ALA A 91 7.55 7.87 8.34
CA ALA A 91 8.60 7.35 7.49
C ALA A 91 9.45 8.47 6.90
N GLU A 92 10.74 8.19 6.64
CA GLU A 92 11.59 9.14 5.93
C GLU A 92 11.18 9.25 4.46
N ALA A 93 10.79 8.13 3.86
CA ALA A 93 10.29 8.09 2.48
C ALA A 93 9.16 7.08 2.41
N PHE A 94 8.04 7.48 1.85
CA PHE A 94 6.89 6.58 1.75
C PHE A 94 6.17 6.74 0.43
N ARG A 95 5.30 5.77 0.14
CA ARG A 95 4.47 5.77 -1.06
C ARG A 95 3.11 5.18 -0.70
N ILE A 96 2.07 5.71 -1.28
CA ILE A 96 0.72 5.14 -1.15
C ILE A 96 0.36 4.51 -2.49
N HIS A 97 0.07 3.22 -2.47
CA HIS A 97 -0.33 2.47 -3.65
C HIS A 97 -1.85 2.44 -3.71
N THR A 98 -2.42 3.07 -4.72
CA THR A 98 -3.86 3.06 -4.91
C THR A 98 -4.22 2.24 -6.14
N PHE A 99 -5.40 1.67 -6.11
CA PHE A 99 -5.92 0.92 -7.24
C PHE A 99 -7.38 1.28 -7.46
N ILE A 100 -7.83 1.02 -8.66
CA ILE A 100 -9.14 1.46 -9.09
C ILE A 100 -9.76 0.38 -9.97
N ALA A 101 -11.00 0.00 -9.67
CA ALA A 101 -11.72 -0.96 -10.50
C ALA A 101 -12.38 -0.19 -11.64
N THR A 102 -11.93 -0.48 -12.86
CA THR A 102 -12.36 0.29 -14.03
C THR A 102 -13.35 -0.42 -14.93
N SER A 103 -13.62 -1.72 -14.71
CA SER A 103 -14.65 -2.39 -15.50
C SER A 103 -16.03 -1.86 -15.13
N PRO A 104 -16.98 -1.80 -16.09
CA PRO A 104 -18.33 -1.33 -15.77
C PRO A 104 -18.99 -2.10 -14.63
N MET A 105 -18.76 -3.40 -14.56
CA MET A 105 -19.30 -4.23 -13.48
C MET A 105 -18.76 -3.81 -12.12
N HIS A 106 -17.45 -3.57 -12.01
CA HIS A 106 -16.82 -3.17 -10.76
C HIS A 106 -17.26 -1.77 -10.32
N ILE A 107 -17.41 -0.85 -11.27
CA ILE A 107 -17.86 0.49 -10.97
C ILE A 107 -19.29 0.46 -10.43
N ALA A 108 -20.16 -0.29 -11.08
CA ALA A 108 -21.56 -0.40 -10.67
C ALA A 108 -21.73 -1.14 -9.36
N THR A 109 -20.95 -2.21 -9.15
CA THR A 109 -21.14 -3.13 -8.01
C THR A 109 -20.37 -2.69 -6.78
N LYS A 110 -19.11 -2.31 -6.94
CA LYS A 110 -18.23 -2.00 -5.81
C LYS A 110 -18.26 -0.53 -5.43
N LEU A 111 -18.24 0.35 -6.40
CA LEU A 111 -18.10 1.78 -6.17
C LEU A 111 -19.43 2.50 -6.19
N ARG A 112 -20.42 1.89 -6.79
CA ARG A 112 -21.77 2.48 -6.92
C ARG A 112 -21.71 3.89 -7.50
N SER A 113 -20.82 4.10 -8.48
CA SER A 113 -20.66 5.38 -9.14
C SER A 113 -20.63 5.21 -10.64
N THR A 114 -20.85 6.31 -11.35
CA THR A 114 -20.73 6.31 -12.79
C THR A 114 -19.26 6.49 -13.17
N CYS A 115 -18.92 6.10 -14.38
CA CYS A 115 -17.59 6.30 -14.91
C CYS A 115 -17.18 7.78 -14.90
N LEU A 116 -18.11 8.66 -15.20
CA LEU A 116 -17.85 10.10 -15.21
C LEU A 116 -17.47 10.62 -13.83
N LEU A 117 -18.23 10.26 -12.80
CA LEU A 117 -17.93 10.67 -11.44
C LEU A 117 -16.60 10.11 -10.98
N TYR A 118 -16.35 8.87 -11.32
CA TYR A 118 -15.11 8.19 -10.98
C TYR A 118 -13.90 8.87 -11.59
N THR A 119 -14.01 9.25 -12.85
CA THR A 119 -12.90 9.92 -13.55
C THR A 119 -12.57 11.27 -12.93
N SER A 120 -13.55 12.00 -12.45
CA SER A 120 -13.33 13.31 -11.83
C SER A 120 -12.66 13.19 -10.46
N ASP A 121 -12.89 12.08 -9.74
CA ASP A 121 -12.33 11.87 -8.40
C ASP A 121 -10.99 11.13 -8.41
N ALA A 122 -10.67 10.46 -9.49
CA ALA A 122 -9.53 9.57 -9.59
C ALA A 122 -8.47 10.11 -10.54
N ALA A 123 -7.53 9.26 -10.92
CA ALA A 123 -6.48 9.64 -11.86
C ALA A 123 -7.09 10.05 -13.20
N ASP A 124 -6.55 11.09 -13.76
CA ASP A 124 -7.08 11.74 -14.96
C ASP A 124 -7.10 10.84 -16.18
N ASP A 125 -6.24 9.85 -16.21
CA ASP A 125 -6.06 8.98 -17.36
C ASP A 125 -6.91 7.72 -17.33
N THR A 126 -7.85 7.60 -16.39
CA THR A 126 -8.72 6.43 -16.31
C THR A 126 -9.78 6.49 -17.41
N PRO A 127 -9.77 5.56 -18.37
CA PRO A 127 -10.75 5.58 -19.44
C PRO A 127 -12.11 5.10 -18.96
N CYS A 128 -13.11 5.60 -19.55
CA CYS A 128 -14.49 5.16 -19.31
C CYS A 128 -14.94 4.14 -20.34
#